data_502b4250945a788a8a132954a999d4fe
#
_entry.id   502b4250945a788a8a132954a999d4fe
#
_cell.length_a   1.000
_cell.length_b   1.000
_cell.length_c   1.000
_cell.angle_alpha   90.00
_cell.angle_beta   90.00
_cell.angle_gamma   90.00
#
_symmetry.space_group_name_H-M   'P 1'
#
loop_
_entity.id
_entity.type
_entity.pdbx_description
1 polymer ?
#
loop_
_entity_poly.entity_id
_entity_poly.type
_entity_poly.pdbx_seq_one_letter_code
_entity_poly.pdbx_strand_id
1 'polypeptide(L)'
;MQTVDTLIIGGGAAGLQAALVMVRARRSVLIVDSATPRNRFAHEIHGVIALEGTPPLEFQERGKEQLRSYGAQIVNATVDSVTDNDRTLTATLSNGETIAARSIIVASGVDDEHPAIPGLQENWGNTVLHCPYCHGYEVADKKLGVLYIGEFSFHHAAVLRQWSKDITFFTNGMEFTDEQRADLTRRGIALIDGPVTAFQDGKVLLESDEHAVDALFYMPIPRPHDEFLADL
;
A
#
# COMPACT_ATOMS: atom_id res chain seq x y z
N MET A 1 -7.35 -33.14 -1.60
CA MET A 1 -7.55 -31.88 -2.33
C MET A 1 -8.91 -31.31 -1.93
N GLN A 2 -8.96 -30.13 -1.38
CA GLN A 2 -10.19 -29.45 -1.02
C GLN A 2 -10.76 -28.73 -2.25
N THR A 3 -12.11 -28.66 -2.37
CA THR A 3 -12.78 -27.99 -3.49
C THR A 3 -13.73 -26.91 -2.96
N VAL A 4 -13.68 -25.71 -3.59
CA VAL A 4 -14.55 -24.57 -3.26
C VAL A 4 -15.12 -23.92 -4.52
N ASP A 5 -16.20 -23.15 -4.38
CA ASP A 5 -16.70 -22.35 -5.50
C ASP A 5 -15.71 -21.23 -5.85
N THR A 6 -15.17 -20.55 -4.84
CA THR A 6 -14.25 -19.42 -5.02
C THR A 6 -13.08 -19.51 -4.04
N LEU A 7 -11.88 -19.50 -4.59
CA LEU A 7 -10.65 -19.22 -3.83
C LEU A 7 -10.32 -17.73 -3.92
N ILE A 8 -10.02 -17.11 -2.78
CA ILE A 8 -9.58 -15.71 -2.72
C ILE A 8 -8.15 -15.69 -2.24
N ILE A 9 -7.27 -15.07 -3.01
CA ILE A 9 -5.84 -14.95 -2.71
C ILE A 9 -5.60 -13.54 -2.16
N GLY A 10 -5.34 -13.47 -0.86
CA GLY A 10 -5.15 -12.25 -0.09
C GLY A 10 -6.35 -11.90 0.80
N GLY A 11 -6.07 -11.74 2.10
CA GLY A 11 -7.04 -11.38 3.15
C GLY A 11 -6.98 -9.89 3.56
N GLY A 12 -6.57 -9.01 2.65
CA GLY A 12 -6.69 -7.56 2.83
C GLY A 12 -8.14 -7.07 2.65
N ALA A 13 -8.36 -5.77 2.69
CA ALA A 13 -9.70 -5.17 2.59
C ALA A 13 -10.47 -5.63 1.33
N ALA A 14 -9.78 -5.72 0.19
CA ALA A 14 -10.38 -6.17 -1.07
C ALA A 14 -10.82 -7.63 -1.01
N GLY A 15 -9.95 -8.52 -0.53
CA GLY A 15 -10.26 -9.96 -0.42
C GLY A 15 -11.34 -10.25 0.60
N LEU A 16 -11.30 -9.60 1.78
CA LEU A 16 -12.35 -9.75 2.80
C LEU A 16 -13.71 -9.26 2.29
N GLN A 17 -13.74 -8.12 1.57
CA GLN A 17 -14.99 -7.61 1.01
C GLN A 17 -15.53 -8.52 -0.09
N ALA A 18 -14.67 -9.03 -0.98
CA ALA A 18 -15.06 -10.00 -2.00
C ALA A 18 -15.62 -11.28 -1.36
N ALA A 19 -14.94 -11.82 -0.35
CA ALA A 19 -15.37 -12.99 0.39
C ALA A 19 -16.77 -12.80 1.01
N LEU A 20 -17.01 -11.63 1.62
CA LEU A 20 -18.31 -11.33 2.26
C LEU A 20 -19.44 -11.39 1.24
N VAL A 21 -19.27 -10.82 0.06
CA VAL A 21 -20.27 -10.87 -1.02
C VAL A 21 -20.52 -12.31 -1.46
N MET A 22 -19.45 -13.10 -1.63
CA MET A 22 -19.55 -14.49 -2.10
C MET A 22 -20.24 -15.41 -1.07
N VAL A 23 -19.88 -15.34 0.22
CA VAL A 23 -20.53 -16.17 1.24
C VAL A 23 -21.99 -15.79 1.44
N ARG A 24 -22.34 -14.50 1.33
CA ARG A 24 -23.74 -14.04 1.37
C ARG A 24 -24.54 -14.50 0.14
N ALA A 25 -23.85 -14.74 -1.00
CA ALA A 25 -24.43 -15.39 -2.18
C ALA A 25 -24.45 -16.93 -2.05
N ARG A 26 -24.18 -17.47 -0.86
CA ARG A 26 -24.18 -18.91 -0.53
C ARG A 26 -23.16 -19.72 -1.35
N ARG A 27 -22.01 -19.10 -1.68
CA ARG A 27 -20.87 -19.79 -2.29
C ARG A 27 -19.93 -20.28 -1.20
N SER A 28 -19.33 -21.45 -1.45
CA SER A 28 -18.23 -21.95 -0.62
C SER A 28 -16.99 -21.13 -0.93
N VAL A 29 -16.37 -20.53 0.10
CA VAL A 29 -15.22 -19.63 -0.03
C VAL A 29 -14.09 -20.09 0.85
N LEU A 30 -12.89 -20.11 0.28
CA LEU A 30 -11.64 -20.23 1.02
C LEU A 30 -10.77 -19.00 0.71
N ILE A 31 -10.21 -18.40 1.75
CA ILE A 31 -9.25 -17.31 1.64
C ILE A 31 -7.87 -17.85 2.01
N VAL A 32 -6.88 -17.61 1.17
CA VAL A 32 -5.46 -17.81 1.50
C VAL A 32 -4.86 -16.45 1.78
N ASP A 33 -4.31 -16.25 2.97
CA ASP A 33 -3.80 -14.96 3.44
C ASP A 33 -2.48 -15.13 4.18
N SER A 34 -1.45 -14.38 3.80
CA SER A 34 -0.14 -14.35 4.46
C SER A 34 -0.14 -13.60 5.79
N ALA A 35 -1.25 -12.94 6.14
CA ALA A 35 -1.39 -12.07 7.31
C ALA A 35 -0.41 -10.88 7.36
N THR A 36 0.06 -10.43 6.21
CA THR A 36 0.99 -9.29 6.07
C THR A 36 0.37 -8.17 5.23
N PRO A 37 -0.70 -7.51 5.70
CA PRO A 37 -1.36 -6.48 4.92
C PRO A 37 -0.40 -5.30 4.63
N ARG A 38 -0.54 -4.69 3.43
CA ARG A 38 0.31 -3.57 2.99
C ARG A 38 0.34 -2.43 4.01
N ASN A 39 -0.80 -2.12 4.61
CA ASN A 39 -0.95 -1.01 5.56
C ASN A 39 -0.58 -1.37 7.01
N ARG A 40 0.07 -2.52 7.27
CA ARG A 40 0.46 -2.97 8.63
C ARG A 40 1.38 -2.01 9.38
N PHE A 41 2.04 -1.11 8.67
CA PHE A 41 2.95 -0.11 9.24
C PHE A 41 2.22 1.13 9.78
N ALA A 42 0.98 1.38 9.37
CA ALA A 42 0.17 2.48 9.86
C ALA A 42 -0.43 2.13 11.23
N HIS A 43 -0.59 3.13 12.09
CA HIS A 43 -1.24 2.96 13.39
C HIS A 43 -2.75 2.78 13.25
N GLU A 44 -3.37 3.50 12.32
CA GLU A 44 -4.81 3.57 12.12
C GLU A 44 -5.14 3.61 10.62
N ILE A 45 -6.35 3.19 10.27
CA ILE A 45 -6.92 3.39 8.94
C ILE A 45 -7.85 4.61 8.97
N HIS A 46 -7.81 5.38 7.90
CA HIS A 46 -8.64 6.56 7.73
C HIS A 46 -9.45 6.49 6.44
N GLY A 47 -10.53 7.28 6.38
CA GLY A 47 -11.39 7.37 5.22
C GLY A 47 -12.35 6.18 5.03
N VAL A 48 -12.54 5.33 6.04
CA VAL A 48 -13.51 4.24 6.03
C VAL A 48 -14.61 4.55 7.04
N ILE A 49 -15.79 4.92 6.54
CA ILE A 49 -16.93 5.29 7.39
C ILE A 49 -17.27 4.18 8.39
N ALA A 50 -17.54 4.56 9.62
CA ALA A 50 -17.78 3.68 10.77
C ALA A 50 -16.57 2.86 11.28
N LEU A 51 -15.41 2.98 10.63
CA LEU A 51 -14.16 2.30 11.00
C LEU A 51 -12.99 3.27 11.10
N GLU A 52 -13.26 4.58 11.15
CA GLU A 52 -12.26 5.63 11.29
C GLU A 52 -11.42 5.43 12.54
N GLY A 53 -10.10 5.53 12.42
CA GLY A 53 -9.16 5.34 13.52
C GLY A 53 -8.99 3.89 13.98
N THR A 54 -9.49 2.90 13.22
CA THR A 54 -9.30 1.49 13.56
C THR A 54 -7.88 1.04 13.18
N PRO A 55 -7.14 0.31 14.06
CA PRO A 55 -5.87 -0.30 13.68
C PRO A 55 -6.02 -1.29 12.51
N PRO A 56 -5.09 -1.32 11.53
CA PRO A 56 -5.20 -2.17 10.34
C PRO A 56 -5.39 -3.65 10.64
N LEU A 57 -4.66 -4.19 11.62
CA LEU A 57 -4.76 -5.60 12.01
C LEU A 57 -6.09 -5.91 12.70
N GLU A 58 -6.63 -4.98 13.48
CA GLU A 58 -7.96 -5.12 14.11
C GLU A 58 -9.06 -5.12 13.05
N PHE A 59 -8.99 -4.22 12.06
CA PHE A 59 -9.91 -4.23 10.90
C PHE A 59 -9.90 -5.60 10.21
N GLN A 60 -8.71 -6.14 9.96
CA GLN A 60 -8.56 -7.42 9.28
C GLN A 60 -9.17 -8.56 10.13
N GLU A 61 -8.92 -8.59 11.44
CA GLU A 61 -9.42 -9.65 12.32
C GLU A 61 -10.94 -9.59 12.47
N ARG A 62 -11.52 -8.39 12.63
CA ARG A 62 -12.98 -8.19 12.62
C ARG A 62 -13.62 -8.72 11.33
N GLY A 63 -12.99 -8.45 10.18
CA GLY A 63 -13.44 -8.97 8.89
C GLY A 63 -13.37 -10.50 8.82
N LYS A 64 -12.28 -11.10 9.27
CA LYS A 64 -12.11 -12.57 9.34
C LYS A 64 -13.13 -13.24 10.25
N GLU A 65 -13.40 -12.68 11.43
CA GLU A 65 -14.41 -13.18 12.35
C GLU A 65 -15.82 -13.16 11.72
N GLN A 66 -16.17 -12.05 11.07
CA GLN A 66 -17.43 -11.94 10.36
C GLN A 66 -17.55 -13.02 9.27
N LEU A 67 -16.50 -13.27 8.49
CA LEU A 67 -16.51 -14.28 7.44
C LEU A 67 -16.60 -15.71 7.98
N ARG A 68 -15.91 -16.01 9.08
CA ARG A 68 -16.02 -17.32 9.77
C ARG A 68 -17.47 -17.59 10.22
N SER A 69 -18.22 -16.57 10.65
CA SER A 69 -19.64 -16.73 11.04
C SER A 69 -20.55 -17.13 9.86
N TYR A 70 -20.13 -16.85 8.61
CA TYR A 70 -20.80 -17.32 7.39
C TYR A 70 -20.23 -18.65 6.85
N GLY A 71 -19.26 -19.25 7.53
CA GLY A 71 -18.66 -20.52 7.13
C GLY A 71 -17.51 -20.39 6.12
N ALA A 72 -16.96 -19.19 5.89
CA ALA A 72 -15.74 -19.04 5.11
C ALA A 72 -14.56 -19.70 5.82
N GLN A 73 -13.69 -20.33 5.06
CA GLN A 73 -12.43 -20.89 5.55
C GLN A 73 -11.30 -19.93 5.26
N ILE A 74 -10.35 -19.80 6.19
CA ILE A 74 -9.20 -18.91 6.07
C ILE A 74 -7.96 -19.71 6.42
N VAL A 75 -7.02 -19.78 5.47
CA VAL A 75 -5.73 -20.48 5.61
C VAL A 75 -4.62 -19.46 5.63
N ASN A 76 -3.76 -19.55 6.64
CA ASN A 76 -2.55 -18.72 6.70
C ASN A 76 -1.44 -19.40 5.88
N ALA A 77 -1.25 -18.90 4.66
CA ALA A 77 -0.26 -19.37 3.70
C ALA A 77 -0.09 -18.35 2.57
N THR A 78 0.89 -18.57 1.70
CA THR A 78 0.99 -17.95 0.38
C THR A 78 0.58 -18.96 -0.71
N VAL A 79 0.25 -18.46 -1.90
CA VAL A 79 0.03 -19.29 -3.09
C VAL A 79 1.33 -19.30 -3.89
N ASP A 80 1.85 -20.48 -4.18
CA ASP A 80 3.09 -20.65 -4.95
C ASP A 80 2.80 -20.76 -6.47
N SER A 81 1.68 -21.39 -6.84
CA SER A 81 1.29 -21.51 -8.25
C SER A 81 -0.20 -21.73 -8.40
N VAL A 82 -0.73 -21.37 -9.58
CA VAL A 82 -2.09 -21.69 -10.04
C VAL A 82 -2.00 -22.33 -11.40
N THR A 83 -2.73 -23.43 -11.60
CA THR A 83 -2.84 -24.11 -12.89
C THR A 83 -4.30 -24.22 -13.32
N ASP A 84 -4.56 -24.12 -14.62
CA ASP A 84 -5.88 -24.37 -15.20
C ASP A 84 -5.97 -25.84 -15.69
N ASN A 85 -6.99 -26.52 -15.22
CA ASN A 85 -7.29 -27.91 -15.59
C ASN A 85 -8.68 -27.99 -16.26
N ASP A 86 -8.85 -27.35 -17.41
CA ASP A 86 -10.04 -27.29 -18.29
C ASP A 86 -11.30 -26.66 -17.68
N ARG A 87 -11.62 -26.88 -16.42
CA ARG A 87 -12.81 -26.34 -15.74
C ARG A 87 -12.58 -26.05 -14.27
N THR A 88 -11.36 -26.25 -13.80
CA THR A 88 -11.02 -26.15 -12.39
C THR A 88 -9.63 -25.56 -12.26
N LEU A 89 -9.55 -24.46 -11.56
CA LEU A 89 -8.28 -23.85 -11.18
C LEU A 89 -7.74 -24.57 -9.94
N THR A 90 -6.48 -24.96 -9.97
CA THR A 90 -5.82 -25.60 -8.83
C THR A 90 -4.70 -24.71 -8.33
N ALA A 91 -4.82 -24.27 -7.08
CA ALA A 91 -3.77 -23.52 -6.39
C ALA A 91 -2.95 -24.45 -5.50
N THR A 92 -1.62 -24.31 -5.58
CA THR A 92 -0.66 -24.94 -4.65
C THR A 92 -0.22 -23.90 -3.64
N LEU A 93 -0.30 -24.25 -2.37
CA LEU A 93 0.06 -23.37 -1.26
C LEU A 93 1.47 -23.66 -0.73
N SER A 94 2.10 -22.68 -0.10
CA SER A 94 3.44 -22.79 0.50
C SER A 94 3.56 -23.84 1.62
N ASN A 95 2.43 -24.28 2.19
CA ASN A 95 2.39 -25.36 3.17
C ASN A 95 2.23 -26.76 2.52
N GLY A 96 2.23 -26.84 1.19
CA GLY A 96 2.07 -28.07 0.39
C GLY A 96 0.62 -28.52 0.17
N GLU A 97 -0.37 -27.78 0.68
CA GLU A 97 -1.79 -28.07 0.40
C GLU A 97 -2.16 -27.64 -1.02
N THR A 98 -3.16 -28.31 -1.59
CA THR A 98 -3.73 -27.99 -2.90
C THR A 98 -5.21 -27.72 -2.79
N ILE A 99 -5.67 -26.62 -3.40
CA ILE A 99 -7.06 -26.18 -3.41
C ILE A 99 -7.58 -26.14 -4.84
N ALA A 100 -8.67 -26.84 -5.10
CA ALA A 100 -9.39 -26.75 -6.36
C ALA A 100 -10.52 -25.73 -6.24
N ALA A 101 -10.66 -24.83 -7.22
CA ALA A 101 -11.69 -23.82 -7.24
C ALA A 101 -12.30 -23.65 -8.62
N ARG A 102 -13.58 -23.29 -8.70
CA ARG A 102 -14.25 -22.92 -9.96
C ARG A 102 -13.84 -21.54 -10.45
N SER A 103 -13.51 -20.66 -9.50
CA SER A 103 -13.02 -19.31 -9.77
C SER A 103 -11.99 -18.88 -8.73
N ILE A 104 -11.08 -18.01 -9.13
CA ILE A 104 -10.11 -17.38 -8.24
C ILE A 104 -10.31 -15.88 -8.29
N ILE A 105 -10.29 -15.23 -7.12
CA ILE A 105 -10.21 -13.78 -7.01
C ILE A 105 -8.81 -13.45 -6.50
N VAL A 106 -8.04 -12.73 -7.30
CA VAL A 106 -6.71 -12.26 -6.96
C VAL A 106 -6.85 -10.92 -6.21
N ALA A 107 -6.53 -10.93 -4.93
CA ALA A 107 -6.52 -9.76 -4.04
C ALA A 107 -5.20 -9.72 -3.24
N SER A 108 -4.13 -10.26 -3.84
CA SER A 108 -2.80 -10.46 -3.24
C SER A 108 -2.07 -9.17 -2.88
N GLY A 109 -2.48 -8.05 -3.47
CA GLY A 109 -1.88 -6.74 -3.20
C GLY A 109 -0.51 -6.55 -3.84
N VAL A 110 0.28 -5.67 -3.24
CA VAL A 110 1.61 -5.28 -3.74
C VAL A 110 2.57 -5.11 -2.56
N ASP A 111 3.87 -5.28 -2.83
CA ASP A 111 4.94 -4.76 -1.99
C ASP A 111 5.38 -3.38 -2.50
N ASP A 112 5.79 -2.53 -1.59
CA ASP A 112 6.33 -1.21 -1.87
C ASP A 112 7.86 -1.28 -1.97
N GLU A 113 8.41 -1.07 -3.18
CA GLU A 113 9.85 -0.94 -3.36
C GLU A 113 10.27 0.50 -3.04
N HIS A 114 11.06 0.64 -2.00
CA HIS A 114 11.53 1.93 -1.52
C HIS A 114 12.87 2.32 -2.16
N PRO A 115 13.14 3.64 -2.37
CA PRO A 115 14.48 4.09 -2.70
C PRO A 115 15.49 3.66 -1.63
N ALA A 116 16.72 3.33 -2.05
CA ALA A 116 17.80 2.94 -1.15
C ALA A 116 18.38 4.16 -0.39
N ILE A 117 17.51 4.92 0.27
CA ILE A 117 17.85 6.08 1.10
C ILE A 117 17.62 5.70 2.56
N PRO A 118 18.64 5.69 3.43
CA PRO A 118 18.51 5.36 4.85
C PRO A 118 17.42 6.19 5.54
N GLY A 119 16.64 5.53 6.38
CA GLY A 119 15.57 6.16 7.17
C GLY A 119 14.21 6.21 6.48
N LEU A 120 14.08 5.96 5.18
CA LEU A 120 12.78 5.98 4.51
C LEU A 120 11.93 4.78 4.93
N GLN A 121 12.49 3.58 4.87
CA GLN A 121 11.76 2.35 5.18
C GLN A 121 11.49 2.23 6.69
N GLU A 122 12.41 2.65 7.53
CA GLU A 122 12.29 2.62 8.98
C GLU A 122 11.17 3.53 9.51
N ASN A 123 10.87 4.60 8.78
CA ASN A 123 9.82 5.57 9.13
C ASN A 123 8.53 5.41 8.30
N TRP A 124 8.47 4.35 7.47
CA TRP A 124 7.31 4.10 6.61
C TRP A 124 6.02 3.84 7.39
N GLY A 125 4.95 4.50 6.97
CA GLY A 125 3.64 4.43 7.65
C GLY A 125 3.53 5.31 8.90
N ASN A 126 4.59 6.06 9.25
CA ASN A 126 4.61 6.98 10.38
C ASN A 126 4.89 8.42 9.91
N THR A 127 6.16 8.80 9.75
CA THR A 127 6.55 10.12 9.24
C THR A 127 6.96 10.11 7.77
N VAL A 128 7.11 8.92 7.19
CA VAL A 128 7.28 8.71 5.75
C VAL A 128 6.02 8.07 5.20
N LEU A 129 5.34 8.74 4.27
CA LEU A 129 3.97 8.45 3.85
C LEU A 129 3.86 8.46 2.32
N HIS A 130 2.82 7.81 1.77
CA HIS A 130 2.57 7.88 0.33
C HIS A 130 1.20 8.45 -0.02
N CYS A 131 0.18 8.23 0.81
CA CYS A 131 -1.20 8.54 0.44
C CYS A 131 -1.69 9.81 1.18
N PRO A 132 -1.85 10.94 0.48
CA PRO A 132 -2.38 12.16 1.12
C PRO A 132 -3.78 12.00 1.69
N TYR A 133 -4.64 11.21 1.03
CA TYR A 133 -6.02 10.97 1.51
C TYR A 133 -6.07 10.06 2.74
N CYS A 134 -5.02 9.26 2.96
CA CYS A 134 -4.95 8.33 4.08
C CYS A 134 -4.37 8.99 5.35
N HIS A 135 -3.47 9.97 5.19
CA HIS A 135 -2.70 10.53 6.30
C HIS A 135 -2.56 12.05 6.27
N GLY A 136 -3.07 12.71 5.23
CA GLY A 136 -2.89 14.15 5.08
C GLY A 136 -3.60 14.97 6.15
N TYR A 137 -4.72 14.47 6.69
CA TYR A 137 -5.48 15.18 7.73
C TYR A 137 -4.68 15.27 9.04
N GLU A 138 -3.97 14.23 9.43
CA GLU A 138 -3.16 14.12 10.65
C GLU A 138 -1.92 15.03 10.62
N VAL A 139 -1.48 15.38 9.40
CA VAL A 139 -0.35 16.27 9.16
C VAL A 139 -0.78 17.61 8.51
N ALA A 140 -2.07 17.94 8.58
CA ALA A 140 -2.59 19.18 8.02
C ALA A 140 -1.92 20.41 8.66
N ASP A 141 -1.67 21.44 7.83
CA ASP A 141 -1.03 22.71 8.19
C ASP A 141 0.41 22.60 8.74
N LYS A 142 1.02 21.41 8.65
CA LYS A 142 2.41 21.15 9.04
C LYS A 142 3.37 21.35 7.86
N LYS A 143 4.69 21.27 8.13
CA LYS A 143 5.74 21.30 7.12
C LYS A 143 5.83 19.94 6.44
N LEU A 144 5.46 19.85 5.17
CA LEU A 144 5.47 18.62 4.41
C LEU A 144 6.59 18.60 3.38
N GLY A 145 7.31 17.48 3.32
CA GLY A 145 8.29 17.21 2.27
C GLY A 145 7.69 16.33 1.17
N VAL A 146 8.11 16.55 -0.06
CA VAL A 146 7.88 15.62 -1.18
C VAL A 146 9.22 15.22 -1.76
N LEU A 147 9.51 13.93 -1.76
CA LEU A 147 10.71 13.37 -2.37
C LEU A 147 10.43 13.01 -3.83
N TYR A 148 11.24 13.54 -4.75
CA TYR A 148 11.16 13.11 -6.14
C TYR A 148 11.73 11.70 -6.32
N ILE A 149 10.91 10.81 -6.86
CA ILE A 149 11.31 9.46 -7.30
C ILE A 149 10.76 9.12 -8.69
N GLY A 150 10.12 10.08 -9.35
CA GLY A 150 9.53 9.95 -10.67
C GLY A 150 8.49 11.03 -10.96
N GLU A 151 7.98 11.10 -12.17
CA GLU A 151 7.07 12.15 -12.64
C GLU A 151 5.80 12.32 -11.79
N PHE A 152 5.30 11.24 -11.19
CA PHE A 152 4.14 11.30 -10.31
C PHE A 152 4.35 12.19 -9.08
N SER A 153 5.61 12.45 -8.67
CA SER A 153 5.93 13.32 -7.53
C SER A 153 5.44 14.76 -7.71
N PHE A 154 5.36 15.27 -8.95
CA PHE A 154 4.77 16.60 -9.23
C PHE A 154 3.27 16.64 -8.93
N HIS A 155 2.53 15.61 -9.36
CA HIS A 155 1.12 15.47 -9.02
C HIS A 155 0.92 15.34 -7.51
N HIS A 156 1.76 14.54 -6.86
CA HIS A 156 1.74 14.33 -5.41
C HIS A 156 1.88 15.65 -4.64
N ALA A 157 2.88 16.46 -5.01
CA ALA A 157 3.10 17.78 -4.43
C ALA A 157 1.90 18.72 -4.65
N ALA A 158 1.31 18.69 -5.85
CA ALA A 158 0.14 19.51 -6.16
C ALA A 158 -1.09 19.10 -5.33
N VAL A 159 -1.31 17.81 -5.10
CA VAL A 159 -2.42 17.29 -4.30
C VAL A 159 -2.24 17.65 -2.81
N LEU A 160 -1.02 17.53 -2.29
CA LEU A 160 -0.71 17.86 -0.89
C LEU A 160 -1.02 19.30 -0.50
N ARG A 161 -1.12 20.22 -1.48
CA ARG A 161 -1.57 21.62 -1.24
C ARG A 161 -2.96 21.73 -0.63
N GLN A 162 -3.78 20.68 -0.66
CA GLN A 162 -5.07 20.64 0.04
C GLN A 162 -4.90 20.61 1.55
N TRP A 163 -3.81 20.02 2.04
CA TRP A 163 -3.58 19.82 3.47
C TRP A 163 -2.58 20.79 4.07
N SER A 164 -1.59 21.27 3.28
CA SER A 164 -0.63 22.25 3.80
C SER A 164 -0.26 23.29 2.76
N LYS A 165 0.06 24.49 3.26
CA LYS A 165 0.67 25.57 2.48
C LYS A 165 2.19 25.55 2.56
N ASP A 166 2.77 24.84 3.50
CA ASP A 166 4.21 24.72 3.72
C ASP A 166 4.71 23.38 3.16
N ILE A 167 5.03 23.39 1.85
CA ILE A 167 5.50 22.20 1.14
C ILE A 167 6.88 22.48 0.56
N THR A 168 7.81 21.57 0.81
CA THR A 168 9.14 21.53 0.23
C THR A 168 9.27 20.31 -0.69
N PHE A 169 9.66 20.55 -1.94
CA PHE A 169 9.92 19.51 -2.92
C PHE A 169 11.43 19.27 -3.04
N PHE A 170 11.88 18.06 -2.78
CA PHE A 170 13.27 17.64 -2.87
C PHE A 170 13.51 16.96 -4.20
N THR A 171 14.43 17.52 -5.02
CA THR A 171 14.70 17.02 -6.38
C THR A 171 15.43 15.68 -6.40
N ASN A 172 16.03 15.29 -5.28
CA ASN A 172 16.81 14.05 -5.15
C ASN A 172 17.90 13.92 -6.23
N GLY A 173 18.55 15.04 -6.56
CA GLY A 173 19.62 15.11 -7.56
C GLY A 173 19.18 15.09 -9.02
N MET A 174 17.86 15.12 -9.28
CA MET A 174 17.33 15.19 -10.65
C MET A 174 17.25 16.63 -11.12
N GLU A 175 17.55 16.84 -12.42
CA GLU A 175 17.40 18.11 -13.09
C GLU A 175 15.96 18.28 -13.61
N PHE A 176 15.39 19.46 -13.39
CA PHE A 176 14.05 19.83 -13.85
C PHE A 176 14.12 20.94 -14.88
N THR A 177 13.18 20.92 -15.82
CA THR A 177 13.00 21.98 -16.78
C THR A 177 12.54 23.26 -16.09
N ASP A 178 12.74 24.41 -16.76
CA ASP A 178 12.25 25.70 -16.28
C ASP A 178 10.73 25.71 -16.09
N GLU A 179 9.99 24.98 -16.93
CA GLU A 179 8.54 24.86 -16.83
C GLU A 179 8.12 24.09 -15.56
N GLN A 180 8.77 22.97 -15.24
CA GLN A 180 8.53 22.20 -14.03
C GLN A 180 8.83 23.03 -12.77
N ARG A 181 9.94 23.75 -12.75
CA ARG A 181 10.31 24.66 -11.66
C ARG A 181 9.32 25.79 -11.52
N ALA A 182 8.91 26.41 -12.63
CA ALA A 182 7.91 27.49 -12.62
C ALA A 182 6.54 26.99 -12.12
N ASP A 183 6.14 25.76 -12.44
CA ASP A 183 4.87 25.19 -11.95
C ASP A 183 4.89 24.99 -10.42
N LEU A 184 5.95 24.43 -9.85
CA LEU A 184 6.11 24.31 -8.40
C LEU A 184 6.06 25.67 -7.72
N THR A 185 6.79 26.66 -8.27
CA THR A 185 6.82 28.04 -7.74
C THR A 185 5.44 28.70 -7.78
N ARG A 186 4.69 28.56 -8.88
CA ARG A 186 3.31 29.09 -8.99
C ARG A 186 2.37 28.50 -7.95
N ARG A 187 2.61 27.26 -7.55
CA ARG A 187 1.84 26.57 -6.50
C ARG A 187 2.31 26.93 -5.09
N GLY A 188 3.35 27.75 -4.94
CA GLY A 188 3.92 28.11 -3.65
C GLY A 188 4.63 26.94 -2.97
N ILE A 189 5.22 26.04 -3.75
CA ILE A 189 6.01 24.90 -3.29
C ILE A 189 7.49 25.27 -3.36
N ALA A 190 8.19 25.20 -2.22
CA ALA A 190 9.63 25.41 -2.15
C ALA A 190 10.37 24.26 -2.85
N LEU A 191 11.49 24.56 -3.51
CA LEU A 191 12.30 23.55 -4.21
C LEU A 191 13.69 23.51 -3.59
N ILE A 192 14.15 22.32 -3.26
CA ILE A 192 15.50 22.05 -2.76
C ILE A 192 16.18 21.09 -3.73
N ASP A 193 17.29 21.55 -4.30
CA ASP A 193 18.10 20.77 -5.23
C ASP A 193 19.16 19.95 -4.49
N GLY A 194 19.54 18.82 -5.07
CA GLY A 194 20.60 17.95 -4.59
C GLY A 194 20.12 16.55 -4.22
N PRO A 195 21.04 15.58 -4.16
CA PRO A 195 20.75 14.22 -3.77
C PRO A 195 20.38 14.16 -2.28
N VAL A 196 19.29 13.44 -1.97
CA VAL A 196 18.91 13.13 -0.59
C VAL A 196 19.73 11.93 -0.12
N THR A 197 20.46 12.10 0.97
CA THR A 197 21.36 11.10 1.53
C THR A 197 20.75 10.27 2.64
N ALA A 198 19.79 10.83 3.38
CA ALA A 198 19.04 10.12 4.44
C ALA A 198 17.78 10.88 4.85
N PHE A 199 16.89 10.20 5.59
CA PHE A 199 15.83 10.79 6.37
C PHE A 199 15.99 10.37 7.83
N GLN A 200 16.23 11.33 8.72
CA GLN A 200 16.49 11.05 10.13
C GLN A 200 15.93 12.15 11.04
N ASP A 201 15.30 11.75 12.13
CA ASP A 201 14.77 12.65 13.17
C ASP A 201 13.85 13.76 12.62
N GLY A 202 13.01 13.43 11.62
CA GLY A 202 12.13 14.39 10.95
C GLY A 202 12.86 15.36 10.02
N LYS A 203 14.06 15.03 9.58
CA LYS A 203 14.86 15.84 8.66
C LYS A 203 15.23 15.08 7.41
N VAL A 204 15.11 15.75 6.28
CA VAL A 204 15.69 15.32 5.00
C VAL A 204 17.11 15.84 4.95
N LEU A 205 18.08 14.92 4.84
CA LEU A 205 19.50 15.23 4.82
C LEU A 205 20.01 15.24 3.37
N LEU A 206 20.78 16.27 3.03
CA LEU A 206 21.57 16.38 1.81
C LEU A 206 23.07 16.35 2.18
N GLU A 207 23.97 16.39 1.20
CA GLU A 207 25.42 16.37 1.48
C GLU A 207 25.91 17.53 2.37
N SER A 208 25.32 18.73 2.23
CA SER A 208 25.79 19.95 2.91
C SER A 208 24.68 20.68 3.69
N ASP A 209 23.46 20.15 3.73
CA ASP A 209 22.32 20.82 4.32
C ASP A 209 21.31 19.83 4.91
N GLU A 210 20.43 20.32 5.80
CA GLU A 210 19.33 19.55 6.38
C GLU A 210 18.04 20.36 6.42
N HIS A 211 16.92 19.72 6.14
CA HIS A 211 15.60 20.36 6.11
C HIS A 211 14.61 19.62 6.99
N ALA A 212 14.12 20.28 8.03
CA ALA A 212 13.10 19.70 8.91
C ALA A 212 11.74 19.65 8.21
N VAL A 213 11.08 18.49 8.30
CA VAL A 213 9.70 18.28 7.86
C VAL A 213 8.94 17.45 8.89
N ASP A 214 7.64 17.68 9.03
CA ASP A 214 6.79 16.91 9.93
C ASP A 214 6.39 15.56 9.29
N ALA A 215 6.31 15.52 7.97
CA ALA A 215 6.13 14.29 7.20
C ALA A 215 6.78 14.41 5.81
N LEU A 216 7.32 13.31 5.32
CA LEU A 216 7.90 13.18 3.98
C LEU A 216 7.03 12.27 3.13
N PHE A 217 6.60 12.75 1.97
CA PHE A 217 5.75 12.01 1.05
C PHE A 217 6.51 11.58 -0.19
N TYR A 218 6.33 10.34 -0.61
CA TYR A 218 6.71 9.85 -1.94
C TYR A 218 5.84 8.66 -2.34
N MET A 219 5.83 8.32 -3.62
CA MET A 219 5.14 7.14 -4.14
C MET A 219 6.15 6.03 -4.41
N PRO A 220 6.21 4.96 -3.60
CA PRO A 220 7.09 3.83 -3.86
C PRO A 220 6.68 3.11 -5.15
N ILE A 221 7.56 2.28 -5.68
CA ILE A 221 7.24 1.47 -6.86
C ILE A 221 6.45 0.24 -6.40
N PRO A 222 5.18 0.09 -6.79
CA PRO A 222 4.40 -1.07 -6.41
C PRO A 222 4.86 -2.30 -7.19
N ARG A 223 5.16 -3.40 -6.49
CA ARG A 223 5.45 -4.71 -7.05
C ARG A 223 4.28 -5.64 -6.77
N PRO A 224 3.45 -5.96 -7.77
CA PRO A 224 2.32 -6.88 -7.58
C PRO A 224 2.77 -8.27 -7.12
N HIS A 225 1.97 -8.89 -6.26
CA HIS A 225 2.15 -10.29 -5.90
C HIS A 225 1.32 -11.16 -6.88
N ASP A 226 1.83 -11.37 -8.07
CA ASP A 226 1.13 -12.08 -9.15
C ASP A 226 1.99 -13.16 -9.82
N GLU A 227 3.20 -13.41 -9.32
CA GLU A 227 4.14 -14.41 -9.86
C GLU A 227 3.54 -15.82 -9.92
N PHE A 228 2.63 -16.13 -8.98
CA PHE A 228 1.94 -17.43 -8.94
C PHE A 228 0.96 -17.66 -10.11
N LEU A 229 0.72 -16.64 -10.95
CA LEU A 229 -0.12 -16.70 -12.15
C LEU A 229 0.68 -16.96 -13.43
N ALA A 230 1.99 -17.14 -13.36
CA ALA A 230 2.87 -17.24 -14.53
C ALA A 230 2.52 -18.42 -15.48
N ASP A 231 1.83 -19.44 -14.96
CA ASP A 231 1.44 -20.63 -15.70
C ASP A 231 -0.03 -20.65 -16.18
N LEU A 232 -0.73 -19.48 -16.13
CA LEU A 232 -2.12 -19.31 -16.55
C LEU A 232 -2.25 -18.71 -17.95
#